data_e8a2665c72174c664c111eb485a5c1c6
#
_entry.id   e8a2665c72174c664c111eb485a5c1c6
#
_cell.length_a   1.000
_cell.length_b   1.000
_cell.length_c   1.000
_cell.angle_alpha   90.00
_cell.angle_beta   90.00
_cell.angle_gamma   90.00
#
_symmetry.space_group_name_H-M   'P 1'
#
loop_
_entity.id
_entity.type
_entity.pdbx_description
1 polymer ?
#
loop_
_entity_poly.entity_id
_entity_poly.type
_entity_poly.pdbx_seq_one_letter_code
_entity_poly.pdbx_strand_id
1 'polypeptide(L)'
;MKKTFLFISVFSILFFTACAPKVVEVKPNIVFPPYPDEPKIVYLETYRGGVSAEEAKSLSGVLDVFLGEDNGDSGVSNIIKPYGVGLLDGKVYAVDTGSDAVFIMDEKSREVTFLGNKARGRLIGPVAVAFDSNGTVYVSDAKQKVIQGYDKEGRLKYVLGGRLVFTYPTGIAINKKLNRLYVVDTKLHHFKAFDLNTKEHLFTVGKRGKGDAEFNFPTNVAVDQRNGNVVVVDTQNFRVQIFDKDGNFIRRFGKIGDKPGMFARPKGVGIDTEGHIYVSDAAFNNVQIFNDQGQLLLYFGSAGYTPATFRLIAGLYIDENDKIVIADGFSGQVQTFQYLSQQWKEKHPDEYKKLKEFQPEM
;
A
#
# COMPACT_ATOMS: atom_id res chain seq x y z
N MET A 1 -46.90 42.50 -60.01
CA MET A 1 -47.19 41.61 -58.87
C MET A 1 -46.35 40.32 -59.03
N LYS A 2 -45.20 40.22 -58.45
CA LYS A 2 -44.33 38.99 -58.45
C LYS A 2 -44.49 38.27 -57.15
N LYS A 3 -45.01 37.07 -57.15
CA LYS A 3 -45.12 36.18 -55.99
C LYS A 3 -43.79 35.41 -55.86
N THR A 4 -43.06 35.63 -54.74
CA THR A 4 -41.87 34.90 -54.40
C THR A 4 -42.26 33.68 -53.52
N PHE A 5 -41.98 32.47 -54.02
CA PHE A 5 -42.15 31.22 -53.25
C PHE A 5 -40.92 30.97 -52.43
N LEU A 6 -41.07 30.89 -51.08
CA LEU A 6 -40.07 30.52 -50.16
C LEU A 6 -40.09 28.99 -49.94
N PHE A 7 -39.03 28.29 -50.39
CA PHE A 7 -38.85 26.87 -50.17
C PHE A 7 -38.16 26.72 -48.77
N ILE A 8 -38.90 26.16 -47.82
CA ILE A 8 -38.34 25.75 -46.52
C ILE A 8 -37.88 24.31 -46.67
N SER A 9 -36.56 24.10 -46.73
CA SER A 9 -35.91 22.78 -46.68
C SER A 9 -35.83 22.31 -45.24
N VAL A 10 -36.61 21.31 -44.87
CA VAL A 10 -36.53 20.64 -43.57
C VAL A 10 -35.39 19.62 -43.63
N PHE A 11 -34.28 19.93 -43.01
CA PHE A 11 -33.15 19.01 -42.86
C PHE A 11 -33.42 18.09 -41.66
N SER A 12 -33.87 16.87 -41.90
CA SER A 12 -34.00 15.83 -40.86
C SER A 12 -32.62 15.34 -40.46
N ILE A 13 -32.15 15.78 -39.27
CA ILE A 13 -30.93 15.23 -38.66
C ILE A 13 -31.31 13.90 -38.01
N LEU A 14 -30.95 12.80 -38.65
CA LEU A 14 -30.96 11.45 -38.04
C LEU A 14 -29.83 11.36 -37.01
N PHE A 15 -30.18 11.41 -35.73
CA PHE A 15 -29.26 11.02 -34.66
C PHE A 15 -29.09 9.50 -34.68
N PHE A 16 -27.96 9.03 -35.22
CA PHE A 16 -27.48 7.68 -34.95
C PHE A 16 -26.90 7.65 -33.52
N THR A 17 -27.69 7.18 -32.57
CA THR A 17 -27.13 6.75 -31.28
C THR A 17 -26.36 5.45 -31.50
N ALA A 18 -25.09 5.56 -31.86
CA ALA A 18 -24.19 4.42 -31.84
C ALA A 18 -23.95 4.07 -30.36
N CYS A 19 -24.61 3.02 -29.87
CA CYS A 19 -24.17 2.34 -28.66
C CYS A 19 -22.77 1.80 -28.93
N ALA A 20 -21.74 2.51 -28.50
CA ALA A 20 -20.41 1.95 -28.44
C ALA A 20 -20.48 0.72 -27.51
N PRO A 21 -20.01 -0.45 -27.95
CA PRO A 21 -19.96 -1.61 -27.07
C PRO A 21 -19.11 -1.25 -25.84
N LYS A 22 -19.63 -1.51 -24.64
CA LYS A 22 -18.82 -1.42 -23.42
C LYS A 22 -17.61 -2.33 -23.64
N VAL A 23 -16.43 -1.74 -23.74
CA VAL A 23 -15.17 -2.49 -23.70
C VAL A 23 -15.12 -3.14 -22.33
N VAL A 24 -15.38 -4.44 -22.28
CA VAL A 24 -15.15 -5.23 -21.07
C VAL A 24 -13.64 -5.30 -20.93
N GLU A 25 -13.09 -4.52 -19.99
CA GLU A 25 -11.69 -4.57 -19.67
C GLU A 25 -11.41 -5.96 -19.08
N VAL A 26 -10.86 -6.85 -19.90
CA VAL A 26 -10.45 -8.19 -19.45
C VAL A 26 -9.25 -7.99 -18.55
N LYS A 27 -9.42 -8.18 -17.23
CA LYS A 27 -8.31 -8.13 -16.27
C LYS A 27 -7.28 -9.20 -16.67
N PRO A 28 -6.00 -8.84 -16.77
CA PRO A 28 -4.97 -9.82 -17.13
C PRO A 28 -4.89 -10.89 -16.04
N ASN A 29 -4.98 -12.15 -16.44
CA ASN A 29 -4.82 -13.28 -15.50
C ASN A 29 -3.34 -13.55 -15.24
N ILE A 30 -2.71 -12.69 -14.42
CA ILE A 30 -1.29 -12.76 -14.09
C ILE A 30 -1.13 -13.49 -12.77
N VAL A 31 -0.41 -14.60 -12.79
CA VAL A 31 -0.16 -15.47 -11.62
C VAL A 31 1.33 -15.71 -11.40
N PHE A 32 1.69 -16.04 -10.16
CA PHE A 32 3.05 -16.40 -9.78
C PHE A 32 3.04 -17.65 -8.88
N PRO A 33 3.91 -18.65 -9.12
CA PRO A 33 4.72 -18.75 -10.34
C PRO A 33 3.83 -18.79 -11.58
N PRO A 34 4.41 -18.53 -12.79
CA PRO A 34 3.65 -18.65 -14.03
C PRO A 34 3.31 -20.11 -14.34
N TYR A 35 2.26 -20.32 -15.12
CA TYR A 35 1.93 -21.68 -15.60
C TYR A 35 3.12 -22.33 -16.32
N PRO A 36 3.32 -23.66 -16.22
CA PRO A 36 2.38 -24.67 -15.70
C PRO A 36 2.46 -24.91 -14.18
N ASP A 37 3.27 -24.17 -13.43
CA ASP A 37 3.36 -24.33 -11.98
C ASP A 37 2.06 -23.92 -11.29
N GLU A 38 1.81 -24.50 -10.10
CA GLU A 38 0.62 -24.15 -9.32
C GLU A 38 0.67 -22.69 -8.85
N PRO A 39 -0.32 -21.84 -9.21
CA PRO A 39 -0.37 -20.47 -8.79
C PRO A 39 -0.38 -20.30 -7.27
N LYS A 40 0.40 -19.37 -6.76
CA LYS A 40 0.45 -18.96 -5.34
C LYS A 40 0.03 -17.52 -5.14
N ILE A 41 0.32 -16.65 -6.08
CA ILE A 41 -0.01 -15.23 -6.06
C ILE A 41 -0.77 -14.89 -7.35
N VAL A 42 -1.85 -14.12 -7.21
CA VAL A 42 -2.64 -13.61 -8.34
C VAL A 42 -2.62 -12.09 -8.31
N TYR A 43 -2.34 -11.44 -9.43
CA TYR A 43 -2.54 -10.02 -9.59
C TYR A 43 -4.04 -9.71 -9.63
N LEU A 44 -4.46 -8.68 -8.89
CA LEU A 44 -5.86 -8.26 -8.86
C LEU A 44 -6.09 -6.96 -9.63
N GLU A 45 -5.36 -5.89 -9.27
CA GLU A 45 -5.68 -4.57 -9.78
C GLU A 45 -4.57 -3.54 -9.55
N THR A 46 -4.63 -2.43 -10.33
CA THR A 46 -3.80 -1.23 -10.16
C THR A 46 -4.67 -0.02 -9.85
N TYR A 47 -4.30 0.72 -8.80
CA TYR A 47 -4.92 1.99 -8.37
C TYR A 47 -3.94 3.14 -8.64
N ARG A 48 -4.43 4.21 -9.29
CA ARG A 48 -3.62 5.42 -9.59
C ARG A 48 -4.14 6.68 -8.91
N GLY A 49 -5.19 6.54 -8.08
CA GLY A 49 -5.99 7.69 -7.64
C GLY A 49 -6.78 8.26 -8.82
N GLY A 50 -7.59 9.27 -8.55
CA GLY A 50 -8.32 9.97 -9.61
C GLY A 50 -9.56 9.25 -10.12
N VAL A 51 -10.56 10.07 -10.45
CA VAL A 51 -11.69 9.68 -11.30
C VAL A 51 -11.14 9.56 -12.72
N SER A 52 -11.56 8.56 -13.47
CA SER A 52 -11.20 8.49 -14.90
C SER A 52 -11.60 9.78 -15.62
N ALA A 53 -10.89 10.16 -16.69
CA ALA A 53 -11.23 11.38 -17.46
C ALA A 53 -12.67 11.35 -18.03
N GLU A 54 -13.29 10.17 -18.13
CA GLU A 54 -14.69 10.01 -18.53
C GLU A 54 -15.66 10.26 -17.37
N GLU A 55 -15.35 9.83 -16.17
CA GLU A 55 -16.13 10.10 -14.96
C GLU A 55 -15.99 11.57 -14.52
N ALA A 56 -14.82 12.18 -14.69
CA ALA A 56 -14.60 13.60 -14.47
C ALA A 56 -15.47 14.50 -15.39
N LYS A 57 -15.78 14.05 -16.61
CA LYS A 57 -16.70 14.76 -17.51
C LYS A 57 -18.17 14.70 -17.08
N SER A 58 -18.57 13.75 -16.25
CA SER A 58 -19.93 13.63 -15.73
C SER A 58 -20.17 14.46 -14.45
N LEU A 59 -19.11 14.88 -13.78
CA LEU A 59 -19.16 15.73 -12.58
C LEU A 59 -18.99 17.19 -13.02
N SER A 60 -20.04 17.98 -12.95
CA SER A 60 -20.10 19.40 -13.33
C SER A 60 -19.15 20.34 -12.54
N GLY A 61 -18.33 19.81 -11.66
CA GLY A 61 -17.30 20.53 -10.90
C GLY A 61 -15.92 20.61 -11.58
N VAL A 62 -15.74 19.98 -12.76
CA VAL A 62 -14.44 19.95 -13.47
C VAL A 62 -14.04 21.31 -14.03
N LEU A 63 -15.00 22.21 -14.28
CA LEU A 63 -14.70 23.57 -14.74
C LEU A 63 -13.97 24.40 -13.65
N ASP A 64 -14.27 24.16 -12.38
CA ASP A 64 -13.71 24.91 -11.25
C ASP A 64 -12.22 24.58 -11.03
N VAL A 65 -11.82 23.33 -11.31
CA VAL A 65 -10.41 22.89 -11.24
C VAL A 65 -9.56 23.55 -12.35
N PHE A 66 -10.15 23.83 -13.51
CA PHE A 66 -9.46 24.49 -14.62
C PHE A 66 -9.40 26.03 -14.47
N LEU A 67 -10.31 26.62 -13.70
CA LEU A 67 -10.41 28.07 -13.55
C LEU A 67 -9.70 28.62 -12.30
N GLY A 68 -9.11 27.76 -11.48
CA GLY A 68 -8.28 28.18 -10.34
C GLY A 68 -9.09 28.85 -9.22
N GLU A 69 -10.38 28.59 -9.11
CA GLU A 69 -11.16 29.05 -7.98
C GLU A 69 -10.92 28.15 -6.76
N ASP A 70 -10.28 28.72 -5.76
CA ASP A 70 -9.77 28.09 -4.54
C ASP A 70 -10.94 27.82 -3.57
N ASN A 71 -11.78 26.87 -3.88
CA ASN A 71 -12.83 26.36 -2.99
C ASN A 71 -12.30 25.20 -2.15
N GLY A 72 -11.23 25.38 -1.39
CA GLY A 72 -10.83 24.60 -0.21
C GLY A 72 -10.70 23.06 -0.33
N ASP A 73 -11.07 22.48 -1.43
CA ASP A 73 -10.97 21.05 -1.75
C ASP A 73 -9.98 20.91 -2.91
N SER A 74 -8.69 20.93 -2.57
CA SER A 74 -7.62 20.82 -3.55
C SER A 74 -7.78 19.49 -4.30
N GLY A 75 -8.22 19.57 -5.54
CA GLY A 75 -8.41 18.44 -6.42
C GLY A 75 -7.11 17.72 -6.78
N VAL A 76 -6.49 17.06 -5.80
CA VAL A 76 -5.43 16.09 -6.05
C VAL A 76 -6.06 14.84 -6.59
N SER A 77 -6.12 14.73 -7.89
CA SER A 77 -6.80 13.62 -8.57
C SER A 77 -5.93 12.36 -8.67
N ASN A 78 -4.60 12.47 -8.64
CA ASN A 78 -3.71 11.33 -8.88
C ASN A 78 -2.69 11.15 -7.75
N ILE A 79 -2.37 9.89 -7.47
CA ILE A 79 -1.23 9.51 -6.63
C ILE A 79 0.06 9.93 -7.34
N ILE A 80 0.95 10.64 -6.63
CA ILE A 80 2.20 11.17 -7.19
C ILE A 80 3.38 10.26 -6.83
N LYS A 81 3.54 9.99 -5.52
CA LYS A 81 4.67 9.24 -4.99
C LYS A 81 4.26 8.42 -3.77
N PRO A 82 3.50 7.34 -3.96
CA PRO A 82 3.07 6.48 -2.87
C PRO A 82 4.26 5.79 -2.22
N TYR A 83 4.24 5.70 -0.90
CA TYR A 83 5.28 5.04 -0.12
C TYR A 83 4.69 3.99 0.83
N GLY A 84 3.96 4.37 1.86
CA GLY A 84 3.25 3.45 2.74
C GLY A 84 1.90 3.05 2.15
N VAL A 85 1.49 1.83 2.40
CA VAL A 85 0.18 1.30 1.95
C VAL A 85 -0.49 0.49 3.04
N GLY A 86 -1.78 0.32 2.93
CA GLY A 86 -2.58 -0.53 3.79
C GLY A 86 -3.93 -0.88 3.20
N LEU A 87 -4.65 -1.78 3.84
CA LEU A 87 -6.01 -2.18 3.48
C LEU A 87 -6.85 -2.30 4.74
N LEU A 88 -8.02 -1.69 4.74
CA LEU A 88 -8.98 -1.78 5.84
C LEU A 88 -10.41 -1.70 5.29
N ASP A 89 -11.26 -2.66 5.66
CA ASP A 89 -12.69 -2.68 5.31
C ASP A 89 -12.95 -2.49 3.78
N GLY A 90 -12.14 -3.14 2.92
CA GLY A 90 -12.25 -3.04 1.45
C GLY A 90 -11.81 -1.68 0.87
N LYS A 91 -11.04 -0.90 1.62
CA LYS A 91 -10.46 0.37 1.19
C LYS A 91 -8.94 0.29 1.17
N VAL A 92 -8.35 0.60 0.02
CA VAL A 92 -6.90 0.70 -0.16
C VAL A 92 -6.43 2.07 0.30
N TYR A 93 -5.49 2.11 1.22
CA TYR A 93 -4.84 3.31 1.72
C TYR A 93 -3.47 3.46 1.06
N ALA A 94 -3.20 4.62 0.48
CA ALA A 94 -1.90 4.95 -0.09
C ALA A 94 -1.39 6.25 0.53
N VAL A 95 -0.31 6.15 1.29
CA VAL A 95 0.39 7.32 1.84
C VAL A 95 1.22 7.93 0.74
N ASP A 96 0.81 9.09 0.25
CA ASP A 96 1.49 9.78 -0.83
C ASP A 96 2.41 10.87 -0.29
N THR A 97 3.72 10.63 -0.42
CA THR A 97 4.76 11.57 0.00
C THR A 97 4.92 12.75 -0.96
N GLY A 98 4.28 12.71 -2.11
CA GLY A 98 4.29 13.79 -3.11
C GLY A 98 3.22 14.85 -2.84
N SER A 99 2.06 14.45 -2.32
CA SER A 99 0.93 15.33 -2.00
C SER A 99 0.74 15.58 -0.50
N ASP A 100 1.57 14.96 0.36
CA ASP A 100 1.47 15.04 1.83
C ASP A 100 0.08 14.60 2.35
N ALA A 101 -0.54 13.59 1.73
CA ALA A 101 -1.86 13.07 2.06
C ALA A 101 -1.91 11.54 2.05
N VAL A 102 -2.99 10.98 2.59
CA VAL A 102 -3.32 9.57 2.42
C VAL A 102 -4.54 9.47 1.51
N PHE A 103 -4.38 8.81 0.38
CA PHE A 103 -5.46 8.43 -0.52
C PHE A 103 -6.18 7.22 0.05
N ILE A 104 -7.49 7.25 0.05
CA ILE A 104 -8.37 6.15 0.45
C ILE A 104 -9.25 5.81 -0.73
N MET A 105 -9.02 4.65 -1.34
CA MET A 105 -9.69 4.19 -2.56
C MET A 105 -10.59 3.00 -2.21
N ASP A 106 -11.88 3.15 -2.36
CA ASP A 106 -12.84 2.07 -2.13
C ASP A 106 -12.82 1.07 -3.29
N GLU A 107 -12.62 -0.22 -2.97
CA GLU A 107 -12.48 -1.27 -3.99
C GLU A 107 -13.77 -1.50 -4.80
N LYS A 108 -14.94 -1.26 -4.21
CA LYS A 108 -16.25 -1.51 -4.83
C LYS A 108 -16.80 -0.29 -5.53
N SER A 109 -16.89 0.85 -4.82
CA SER A 109 -17.49 2.09 -5.36
C SER A 109 -16.53 2.85 -6.26
N ARG A 110 -15.22 2.59 -6.16
CA ARG A 110 -14.14 3.33 -6.84
C ARG A 110 -14.00 4.78 -6.37
N GLU A 111 -14.72 5.14 -5.33
CA GLU A 111 -14.62 6.47 -4.73
C GLU A 111 -13.23 6.68 -4.13
N VAL A 112 -12.69 7.87 -4.33
CA VAL A 112 -11.41 8.29 -3.76
C VAL A 112 -11.67 9.41 -2.75
N THR A 113 -11.23 9.19 -1.52
CA THR A 113 -11.28 10.18 -0.45
C THR A 113 -9.89 10.40 0.14
N PHE A 114 -9.73 11.40 1.01
CA PHE A 114 -8.43 11.81 1.51
C PHE A 114 -8.40 11.92 3.03
N LEU A 115 -7.27 11.54 3.63
CA LEU A 115 -6.98 11.73 5.03
C LEU A 115 -5.78 12.65 5.19
N GLY A 116 -5.82 13.53 6.20
CA GLY A 116 -4.70 14.41 6.53
C GLY A 116 -4.61 15.70 5.70
N ASN A 117 -5.63 16.01 4.90
CA ASN A 117 -5.72 17.25 4.12
C ASN A 117 -6.42 18.42 4.85
N LYS A 118 -7.10 18.15 5.99
CA LYS A 118 -7.85 19.18 6.76
C LYS A 118 -6.95 19.88 7.76
N ALA A 119 -7.25 21.14 8.08
CA ALA A 119 -6.47 22.01 8.99
C ALA A 119 -6.13 21.31 10.32
N ARG A 120 -7.11 20.70 10.99
CA ARG A 120 -6.89 19.89 12.18
C ARG A 120 -6.52 18.46 11.76
N GLY A 121 -5.29 18.07 12.05
CA GLY A 121 -4.74 16.76 11.65
C GLY A 121 -4.12 16.75 10.26
N ARG A 122 -3.70 17.93 9.76
CA ARG A 122 -2.98 18.03 8.48
C ARG A 122 -1.66 17.30 8.57
N LEU A 123 -1.38 16.48 7.56
CA LEU A 123 -0.11 15.82 7.35
C LEU A 123 0.86 16.75 6.61
N ILE A 124 2.18 16.62 6.91
CA ILE A 124 3.23 17.44 6.29
C ILE A 124 4.34 16.56 5.71
N GLY A 125 4.49 15.34 6.20
CA GLY A 125 5.46 14.37 5.72
C GLY A 125 5.05 12.97 6.10
N PRO A 126 3.87 12.51 5.66
CA PRO A 126 3.38 11.18 5.97
C PRO A 126 4.26 10.12 5.30
N VAL A 127 4.45 8.98 5.99
CA VAL A 127 5.32 7.90 5.49
C VAL A 127 4.62 6.55 5.48
N ALA A 128 3.96 6.15 6.58
CA ALA A 128 3.34 4.84 6.69
C ALA A 128 1.96 4.93 7.36
N VAL A 129 1.15 3.91 7.15
CA VAL A 129 -0.18 3.74 7.72
C VAL A 129 -0.29 2.38 8.41
N ALA A 130 -1.03 2.32 9.53
CA ALA A 130 -1.39 1.08 10.22
C ALA A 130 -2.79 1.22 10.84
N PHE A 131 -3.41 0.08 11.21
CA PHE A 131 -4.78 0.04 11.69
C PHE A 131 -4.88 -0.78 12.97
N ASP A 132 -5.64 -0.29 13.96
CA ASP A 132 -6.00 -1.07 15.15
C ASP A 132 -7.29 -1.88 14.93
N SER A 133 -7.65 -2.68 15.93
CA SER A 133 -8.87 -3.50 15.89
C SER A 133 -10.18 -2.70 15.89
N ASN A 134 -10.13 -1.41 16.25
CA ASN A 134 -11.30 -0.52 16.27
C ASN A 134 -11.47 0.25 14.94
N GLY A 135 -10.53 0.04 14.00
CA GLY A 135 -10.49 0.75 12.72
C GLY A 135 -9.92 2.17 12.82
N THR A 136 -9.19 2.49 13.89
CA THR A 136 -8.41 3.73 13.97
C THR A 136 -7.26 3.65 12.97
N VAL A 137 -7.09 4.71 12.20
CA VAL A 137 -6.03 4.84 11.19
C VAL A 137 -4.87 5.63 11.79
N TYR A 138 -3.72 4.99 11.90
CA TYR A 138 -2.49 5.60 12.39
C TYR A 138 -1.60 5.96 11.23
N VAL A 139 -1.09 7.19 11.20
CA VAL A 139 -0.17 7.68 10.16
C VAL A 139 1.09 8.22 10.82
N SER A 140 2.26 7.73 10.41
CA SER A 140 3.53 8.32 10.79
C SER A 140 3.81 9.56 9.96
N ASP A 141 4.13 10.68 10.61
CA ASP A 141 4.55 11.92 9.97
C ASP A 141 5.99 12.27 10.34
N ALA A 142 6.90 12.04 9.42
CA ALA A 142 8.33 12.18 9.67
C ALA A 142 8.77 13.64 9.79
N LYS A 143 8.11 14.59 9.11
CA LYS A 143 8.41 16.01 9.19
C LYS A 143 7.89 16.60 10.50
N GLN A 144 6.69 16.20 10.92
CA GLN A 144 6.11 16.63 12.22
C GLN A 144 6.69 15.84 13.41
N LYS A 145 7.33 14.68 13.16
CA LYS A 145 7.91 13.79 14.18
C LYS A 145 6.87 13.21 15.13
N VAL A 146 5.74 12.81 14.57
CA VAL A 146 4.59 12.29 15.33
C VAL A 146 3.96 11.09 14.63
N ILE A 147 3.14 10.37 15.37
CA ILE A 147 2.14 9.45 14.85
C ILE A 147 0.78 10.07 15.10
N GLN A 148 -0.01 10.28 14.05
CA GLN A 148 -1.37 10.82 14.15
C GLN A 148 -2.37 9.68 14.07
N GLY A 149 -3.36 9.67 14.97
CA GLY A 149 -4.44 8.68 14.99
C GLY A 149 -5.77 9.34 14.60
N TYR A 150 -6.45 8.75 13.60
CA TYR A 150 -7.72 9.25 13.06
C TYR A 150 -8.82 8.20 13.22
N ASP A 151 -10.05 8.66 13.44
CA ASP A 151 -11.21 7.78 13.41
C ASP A 151 -11.63 7.41 11.96
N LYS A 152 -12.67 6.58 11.84
CA LYS A 152 -13.19 6.11 10.55
C LYS A 152 -13.72 7.24 9.65
N GLU A 153 -14.09 8.38 10.23
CA GLU A 153 -14.55 9.60 9.53
C GLU A 153 -13.38 10.55 9.19
N GLY A 154 -12.13 10.12 9.44
CA GLY A 154 -10.93 10.91 9.15
C GLY A 154 -10.69 12.09 10.11
N ARG A 155 -11.31 12.09 11.29
CA ARG A 155 -11.09 13.14 12.31
C ARG A 155 -9.91 12.75 13.20
N LEU A 156 -8.99 13.71 13.41
CA LEU A 156 -7.86 13.50 14.31
C LEU A 156 -8.36 13.27 15.76
N LYS A 157 -7.98 12.13 16.33
CA LYS A 157 -8.32 11.73 17.71
C LYS A 157 -7.20 12.05 18.67
N TYR A 158 -5.96 11.76 18.29
CA TYR A 158 -4.80 12.02 19.13
C TYR A 158 -3.51 12.09 18.31
N VAL A 159 -2.47 12.59 18.96
CA VAL A 159 -1.11 12.66 18.43
C VAL A 159 -0.16 12.03 19.46
N LEU A 160 0.66 11.09 19.00
CA LEU A 160 1.69 10.44 19.80
C LEU A 160 3.06 10.94 19.33
N GLY A 161 3.93 11.34 20.25
CA GLY A 161 5.32 11.68 19.95
C GLY A 161 5.63 13.17 20.03
N GLY A 162 6.43 13.66 19.09
CA GLY A 162 7.01 15.00 19.08
C GLY A 162 8.54 14.95 19.09
N ARG A 163 9.18 16.13 19.08
CA ARG A 163 10.64 16.29 18.91
C ARG A 163 11.50 15.57 19.94
N LEU A 164 10.96 15.33 21.14
CA LEU A 164 11.65 14.61 22.21
C LEU A 164 11.50 13.09 22.12
N VAL A 165 10.52 12.60 21.34
CA VAL A 165 10.20 11.18 21.20
C VAL A 165 10.77 10.61 19.92
N PHE A 166 10.61 11.33 18.80
CA PHE A 166 11.04 10.89 17.46
C PHE A 166 11.96 11.90 16.78
N THR A 167 12.82 11.39 15.93
CA THR A 167 13.62 12.19 15.00
C THR A 167 13.13 12.06 13.57
N TYR A 168 12.80 10.85 13.13
CA TYR A 168 12.29 10.57 11.79
C TYR A 168 11.48 9.27 11.79
N PRO A 169 10.24 9.26 12.35
CA PRO A 169 9.39 8.09 12.38
C PRO A 169 8.97 7.71 10.96
N THR A 170 9.10 6.43 10.60
CA THR A 170 8.80 5.90 9.27
C THR A 170 7.83 4.73 9.36
N GLY A 171 8.28 3.49 9.17
CA GLY A 171 7.44 2.31 9.24
C GLY A 171 6.73 2.16 10.59
N ILE A 172 5.45 1.81 10.56
CA ILE A 172 4.64 1.53 11.75
C ILE A 172 3.85 0.25 11.57
N ALA A 173 3.68 -0.51 12.65
CA ALA A 173 2.85 -1.70 12.69
C ALA A 173 2.17 -1.85 14.05
N ILE A 174 1.01 -2.49 14.07
CA ILE A 174 0.22 -2.70 15.28
C ILE A 174 0.05 -4.19 15.55
N ASN A 175 0.38 -4.61 16.76
CA ASN A 175 -0.06 -5.89 17.30
C ASN A 175 -1.50 -5.71 17.79
N LYS A 176 -2.46 -6.23 17.03
CA LYS A 176 -3.89 -6.06 17.31
C LYS A 176 -4.32 -6.73 18.65
N LYS A 177 -3.68 -7.86 19.00
CA LYS A 177 -4.01 -8.60 20.25
C LYS A 177 -3.53 -7.88 21.50
N LEU A 178 -2.36 -7.23 21.44
CA LEU A 178 -1.77 -6.51 22.56
C LEU A 178 -2.13 -5.03 22.58
N ASN A 179 -2.81 -4.54 21.54
CA ASN A 179 -3.03 -3.11 21.29
C ASN A 179 -1.74 -2.28 21.39
N ARG A 180 -0.67 -2.77 20.74
CA ARG A 180 0.69 -2.24 20.82
C ARG A 180 1.15 -1.74 19.47
N LEU A 181 1.64 -0.50 19.43
CA LEU A 181 2.21 0.15 18.25
C LEU A 181 3.74 0.02 18.27
N TYR A 182 4.30 -0.44 17.16
CA TYR A 182 5.74 -0.40 16.90
C TYR A 182 6.05 0.67 15.86
N VAL A 183 7.07 1.49 16.12
CA VAL A 183 7.46 2.63 15.27
C VAL A 183 8.95 2.57 15.00
N VAL A 184 9.33 2.50 13.74
CA VAL A 184 10.73 2.64 13.31
C VAL A 184 11.11 4.12 13.29
N ASP A 185 12.19 4.49 13.97
CA ASP A 185 12.84 5.79 13.81
C ASP A 185 14.13 5.61 12.99
N THR A 186 14.01 5.83 11.69
CA THR A 186 15.09 5.57 10.73
C THR A 186 16.39 6.28 11.09
N LYS A 187 16.32 7.56 11.48
CA LYS A 187 17.52 8.36 11.80
C LYS A 187 18.15 8.04 13.13
N LEU A 188 17.39 7.46 14.05
CA LEU A 188 17.91 7.01 15.35
C LEU A 188 18.31 5.54 15.34
N HIS A 189 18.16 4.84 14.21
CA HIS A 189 18.58 3.45 14.03
C HIS A 189 17.98 2.50 15.07
N HIS A 190 16.68 2.68 15.38
CA HIS A 190 15.96 1.85 16.33
C HIS A 190 14.46 1.74 15.98
N PHE A 191 13.75 0.87 16.66
CA PHE A 191 12.31 0.93 16.77
C PHE A 191 11.86 1.08 18.21
N LYS A 192 10.68 1.65 18.40
CA LYS A 192 10.03 1.86 19.70
C LYS A 192 8.71 1.15 19.76
N ALA A 193 8.32 0.69 20.95
CA ALA A 193 7.00 0.15 21.22
C ALA A 193 6.22 1.06 22.15
N PHE A 194 4.92 1.21 21.87
CA PHE A 194 3.98 2.00 22.67
C PHE A 194 2.71 1.21 22.93
N ASP A 195 2.17 1.33 24.15
CA ASP A 195 0.83 0.87 24.46
C ASP A 195 -0.19 1.87 23.88
N LEU A 196 -1.13 1.39 23.06
CA LEU A 196 -2.13 2.26 22.43
C LEU A 196 -3.28 2.66 23.37
N ASN A 197 -3.47 1.99 24.49
CA ASN A 197 -4.49 2.38 25.49
C ASN A 197 -3.97 3.53 26.35
N THR A 198 -2.75 3.37 26.92
CA THR A 198 -2.15 4.35 27.83
C THR A 198 -1.34 5.42 27.11
N LYS A 199 -0.89 5.17 25.87
CA LYS A 199 0.04 5.99 25.08
C LYS A 199 1.46 6.00 25.64
N GLU A 200 1.76 5.12 26.58
CA GLU A 200 3.07 5.02 27.22
C GLU A 200 4.10 4.35 26.30
N HIS A 201 5.31 4.85 26.36
CA HIS A 201 6.47 4.19 25.76
C HIS A 201 6.83 2.96 26.57
N LEU A 202 6.89 1.79 25.94
CA LEU A 202 7.19 0.52 26.60
C LEU A 202 8.68 0.22 26.57
N PHE A 203 9.29 0.24 25.40
CA PHE A 203 10.71 -0.02 25.21
C PHE A 203 11.24 0.51 23.87
N THR A 204 12.55 0.55 23.76
CA THR A 204 13.30 0.87 22.53
C THR A 204 14.30 -0.23 22.26
N VAL A 205 14.36 -0.69 20.98
CA VAL A 205 15.34 -1.66 20.51
C VAL A 205 16.16 -1.06 19.40
N GLY A 206 17.47 -1.11 19.55
CA GLY A 206 18.40 -0.76 18.50
C GLY A 206 19.26 0.47 18.77
N LYS A 207 20.36 0.51 18.05
CA LYS A 207 21.31 1.60 17.87
C LYS A 207 21.99 1.41 16.53
N ARG A 208 22.76 2.38 16.07
CA ARG A 208 23.53 2.26 14.83
C ARG A 208 24.57 1.15 14.93
N GLY A 209 24.54 0.21 13.97
CA GLY A 209 25.51 -0.87 13.90
C GLY A 209 25.12 -2.01 12.94
N LYS A 210 25.87 -3.13 13.02
CA LYS A 210 25.69 -4.34 12.19
C LYS A 210 25.46 -5.61 13.00
N GLY A 211 25.58 -5.53 14.33
CA GLY A 211 25.31 -6.65 15.25
C GLY A 211 23.84 -7.03 15.32
N ASP A 212 23.52 -8.01 16.17
CA ASP A 212 22.14 -8.38 16.48
C ASP A 212 21.47 -7.25 17.26
N ALA A 213 20.23 -6.94 16.94
CA ALA A 213 19.49 -5.79 17.47
C ALA A 213 20.18 -4.42 17.22
N GLU A 214 21.15 -4.33 16.31
CA GLU A 214 21.68 -3.08 15.79
C GLU A 214 21.16 -2.84 14.39
N PHE A 215 20.96 -1.58 13.98
CA PHE A 215 20.39 -1.22 12.70
C PHE A 215 21.23 -0.18 11.94
N ASN A 216 21.05 -0.18 10.62
CA ASN A 216 21.59 0.87 9.77
C ASN A 216 20.47 1.40 8.84
N PHE A 217 19.86 2.52 9.22
CA PHE A 217 18.70 3.12 8.57
C PHE A 217 17.55 2.11 8.32
N PRO A 218 16.97 1.52 9.40
CA PRO A 218 15.78 0.67 9.25
C PRO A 218 14.63 1.49 8.66
N THR A 219 13.78 0.88 7.82
CA THR A 219 12.74 1.64 7.11
C THR A 219 11.32 1.18 7.43
N ASN A 220 11.10 -0.10 7.67
CA ASN A 220 9.76 -0.63 7.83
C ASN A 220 9.70 -1.72 8.89
N VAL A 221 8.49 -1.98 9.38
CA VAL A 221 8.19 -2.98 10.39
C VAL A 221 6.86 -3.65 10.09
N ALA A 222 6.76 -4.94 10.35
CA ALA A 222 5.52 -5.71 10.35
C ALA A 222 5.39 -6.55 11.62
N VAL A 223 4.17 -6.95 11.96
CA VAL A 223 3.88 -7.82 13.11
C VAL A 223 3.23 -9.10 12.62
N ASP A 224 3.78 -10.24 12.98
CA ASP A 224 3.12 -11.52 12.83
C ASP A 224 1.98 -11.62 13.84
N GLN A 225 0.75 -11.47 13.38
CA GLN A 225 -0.44 -11.46 14.26
C GLN A 225 -0.71 -12.82 14.93
N ARG A 226 -0.07 -13.89 14.50
CA ARG A 226 -0.21 -15.25 15.06
C ARG A 226 0.51 -15.37 16.40
N ASN A 227 1.75 -14.89 16.49
CA ASN A 227 2.64 -15.03 17.66
C ASN A 227 3.11 -13.70 18.26
N GLY A 228 2.89 -12.59 17.56
CA GLY A 228 3.29 -11.24 17.97
C GLY A 228 4.73 -10.87 17.62
N ASN A 229 5.45 -11.69 16.85
CA ASN A 229 6.81 -11.37 16.42
C ASN A 229 6.85 -10.11 15.58
N VAL A 230 7.90 -9.33 15.76
CA VAL A 230 8.15 -8.05 15.11
C VAL A 230 9.26 -8.22 14.09
N VAL A 231 8.97 -7.93 12.84
CA VAL A 231 9.89 -8.09 11.71
C VAL A 231 10.29 -6.71 11.20
N VAL A 232 11.58 -6.39 11.22
CA VAL A 232 12.13 -5.07 10.88
C VAL A 232 13.06 -5.15 9.68
N VAL A 233 12.84 -4.30 8.68
CA VAL A 233 13.75 -4.15 7.52
C VAL A 233 14.91 -3.25 7.88
N ASP A 234 16.11 -3.83 7.94
CA ASP A 234 17.37 -3.15 8.21
C ASP A 234 18.07 -2.80 6.89
N THR A 235 17.55 -1.76 6.22
CA THR A 235 17.76 -1.46 4.79
C THR A 235 19.23 -1.33 4.41
N GLN A 236 20.02 -0.57 5.17
CA GLN A 236 21.42 -0.32 4.85
C GLN A 236 22.38 -1.43 5.37
N ASN A 237 21.82 -2.42 6.08
CA ASN A 237 22.51 -3.67 6.38
C ASN A 237 22.03 -4.81 5.45
N PHE A 238 21.12 -4.54 4.49
CA PHE A 238 20.64 -5.48 3.48
C PHE A 238 20.06 -6.76 4.08
N ARG A 239 19.29 -6.63 5.15
CA ARG A 239 18.75 -7.76 5.92
C ARG A 239 17.41 -7.45 6.56
N VAL A 240 16.81 -8.48 7.11
CA VAL A 240 15.64 -8.45 7.96
C VAL A 240 16.02 -8.99 9.33
N GLN A 241 15.51 -8.37 10.39
CA GLN A 241 15.67 -8.85 11.76
C GLN A 241 14.30 -9.16 12.37
N ILE A 242 14.21 -10.25 13.12
CA ILE A 242 13.00 -10.72 13.79
C ILE A 242 13.21 -10.64 15.30
N PHE A 243 12.23 -10.09 15.99
CA PHE A 243 12.18 -9.92 17.44
C PHE A 243 10.89 -10.54 17.98
N ASP A 244 10.87 -10.91 19.24
CA ASP A 244 9.61 -11.23 19.91
C ASP A 244 8.79 -9.95 20.19
N LYS A 245 7.58 -10.12 20.70
CA LYS A 245 6.67 -9.02 21.04
C LYS A 245 7.23 -8.04 22.08
N ASP A 246 8.21 -8.44 22.86
CA ASP A 246 8.83 -7.65 23.93
C ASP A 246 10.20 -7.07 23.53
N GLY A 247 10.60 -7.24 22.25
CA GLY A 247 11.78 -6.64 21.66
C GLY A 247 13.07 -7.49 21.82
N ASN A 248 12.98 -8.73 22.27
CA ASN A 248 14.12 -9.62 22.33
C ASN A 248 14.44 -10.14 20.92
N PHE A 249 15.72 -10.12 20.55
CA PHE A 249 16.18 -10.59 19.25
C PHE A 249 15.98 -12.11 19.12
N ILE A 250 15.41 -12.53 17.99
CA ILE A 250 15.22 -13.95 17.67
C ILE A 250 16.23 -14.39 16.61
N ARG A 251 16.21 -13.73 15.45
CA ARG A 251 17.08 -14.06 14.31
C ARG A 251 17.14 -12.97 13.27
N ARG A 252 18.03 -13.14 12.31
CA ARG A 252 18.11 -12.31 11.11
C ARG A 252 18.35 -13.17 9.87
N PHE A 253 17.97 -12.64 8.70
CA PHE A 253 18.28 -13.25 7.41
C PHE A 253 18.51 -12.17 6.36
N GLY A 254 19.07 -12.59 5.22
CA GLY A 254 19.43 -11.69 4.12
C GLY A 254 20.85 -11.16 4.24
N LYS A 255 21.41 -10.79 3.11
CA LYS A 255 22.70 -10.15 2.93
C LYS A 255 22.73 -9.39 1.62
N ILE A 256 23.70 -8.50 1.43
CA ILE A 256 23.90 -7.80 0.17
C ILE A 256 24.23 -8.78 -0.96
N GLY A 257 23.61 -8.60 -2.12
CA GLY A 257 23.88 -9.36 -3.34
C GLY A 257 22.75 -9.29 -4.35
N ASP A 258 22.95 -9.97 -5.48
CA ASP A 258 22.07 -10.00 -6.64
C ASP A 258 21.35 -11.34 -6.86
N LYS A 259 21.67 -12.35 -6.05
CA LYS A 259 21.04 -13.68 -6.15
C LYS A 259 19.70 -13.71 -5.39
N PRO A 260 18.76 -14.58 -5.78
CA PRO A 260 17.56 -14.82 -5.00
C PRO A 260 17.86 -15.09 -3.52
N GLY A 261 17.09 -14.46 -2.61
CA GLY A 261 17.34 -14.49 -1.16
C GLY A 261 18.35 -13.47 -0.65
N MET A 262 18.99 -12.70 -1.53
CA MET A 262 19.82 -11.55 -1.20
C MET A 262 19.07 -10.25 -1.45
N PHE A 263 19.55 -9.15 -0.89
CA PHE A 263 18.94 -7.83 -1.01
C PHE A 263 19.94 -6.78 -1.52
N ALA A 264 19.42 -5.82 -2.27
CA ALA A 264 20.18 -4.64 -2.69
C ALA A 264 19.58 -3.33 -2.14
N ARG A 265 18.25 -3.24 -2.02
CA ARG A 265 17.55 -2.11 -1.42
C ARG A 265 16.21 -2.56 -0.83
N PRO A 266 16.20 -3.38 0.22
CA PRO A 266 14.95 -3.81 0.85
C PRO A 266 14.22 -2.61 1.48
N LYS A 267 12.88 -2.54 1.34
CA LYS A 267 12.05 -1.39 1.75
C LYS A 267 10.87 -1.77 2.62
N GLY A 268 9.87 -2.41 2.04
CA GLY A 268 8.63 -2.80 2.68
C GLY A 268 8.70 -4.22 3.21
N VAL A 269 7.87 -4.51 4.21
CA VAL A 269 7.67 -5.85 4.76
C VAL A 269 6.22 -6.08 5.11
N GLY A 270 5.71 -7.28 4.82
CA GLY A 270 4.39 -7.76 5.21
C GLY A 270 4.47 -9.22 5.60
N ILE A 271 3.46 -9.71 6.31
CA ILE A 271 3.39 -11.10 6.78
C ILE A 271 1.98 -11.60 6.51
N ASP A 272 1.87 -12.76 5.86
CA ASP A 272 0.59 -13.41 5.57
C ASP A 272 0.05 -14.23 6.76
N THR A 273 -1.14 -14.81 6.61
CA THR A 273 -1.78 -15.60 7.67
C THR A 273 -1.08 -16.94 7.95
N GLU A 274 -0.25 -17.42 7.02
CA GLU A 274 0.58 -18.62 7.20
C GLU A 274 1.95 -18.30 7.80
N GLY A 275 2.33 -16.99 7.84
CA GLY A 275 3.54 -16.47 8.45
C GLY A 275 4.72 -16.34 7.52
N HIS A 276 4.47 -16.35 6.24
CA HIS A 276 5.51 -16.02 5.28
C HIS A 276 5.82 -14.52 5.34
N ILE A 277 7.10 -14.20 5.23
CA ILE A 277 7.61 -12.83 5.30
C ILE A 277 7.89 -12.34 3.89
N TYR A 278 7.17 -11.31 3.46
CA TYR A 278 7.29 -10.67 2.17
C TYR A 278 8.17 -9.43 2.30
N VAL A 279 9.20 -9.32 1.48
CA VAL A 279 10.11 -8.17 1.49
C VAL A 279 10.20 -7.58 0.08
N SER A 280 9.83 -6.31 -0.07
CA SER A 280 10.03 -5.59 -1.33
C SER A 280 11.46 -5.10 -1.46
N ASP A 281 12.10 -5.30 -2.63
CA ASP A 281 13.42 -4.78 -2.94
C ASP A 281 13.36 -3.79 -4.10
N ALA A 282 13.63 -2.51 -3.79
CA ALA A 282 13.53 -1.40 -4.75
C ALA A 282 14.66 -1.38 -5.79
N ALA A 283 15.71 -2.15 -5.64
CA ALA A 283 16.75 -2.28 -6.64
C ALA A 283 16.39 -3.34 -7.69
N PHE A 284 15.70 -4.40 -7.27
CA PHE A 284 15.24 -5.47 -8.15
C PHE A 284 13.81 -5.26 -8.65
N ASN A 285 13.06 -4.33 -8.05
CA ASN A 285 11.63 -4.12 -8.32
C ASN A 285 10.81 -5.41 -8.22
N ASN A 286 11.09 -6.19 -7.18
CA ASN A 286 10.38 -7.43 -6.88
C ASN A 286 10.01 -7.54 -5.41
N VAL A 287 9.19 -8.53 -5.10
CA VAL A 287 8.90 -8.99 -3.73
C VAL A 287 9.46 -10.39 -3.57
N GLN A 288 10.24 -10.60 -2.55
CA GLN A 288 10.77 -11.91 -2.15
C GLN A 288 10.01 -12.42 -0.92
N ILE A 289 9.63 -13.69 -0.93
CA ILE A 289 8.82 -14.35 0.09
C ILE A 289 9.67 -15.39 0.80
N PHE A 290 9.72 -15.32 2.12
CA PHE A 290 10.53 -16.18 2.97
C PHE A 290 9.65 -16.89 4.00
N ASN A 291 10.10 -18.06 4.45
CA ASN A 291 9.56 -18.65 5.66
C ASN A 291 10.14 -17.96 6.91
N ASP A 292 9.68 -18.34 8.09
CA ASP A 292 10.13 -17.79 9.38
C ASP A 292 11.60 -18.11 9.71
N GLN A 293 12.22 -19.08 8.99
CA GLN A 293 13.64 -19.40 9.08
C GLN A 293 14.51 -18.52 8.15
N GLY A 294 13.89 -17.67 7.30
CA GLY A 294 14.57 -16.83 6.34
C GLY A 294 15.00 -17.57 5.06
N GLN A 295 14.41 -18.71 4.76
CA GLN A 295 14.61 -19.42 3.52
C GLN A 295 13.66 -18.85 2.45
N LEU A 296 14.20 -18.54 1.27
CA LEU A 296 13.41 -18.03 0.14
C LEU A 296 12.48 -19.13 -0.39
N LEU A 297 11.20 -18.78 -0.51
CA LEU A 297 10.16 -19.66 -1.05
C LEU A 297 9.78 -19.30 -2.48
N LEU A 298 9.60 -18.01 -2.74
CA LEU A 298 9.15 -17.48 -4.02
C LEU A 298 9.59 -16.02 -4.16
N TYR A 299 9.64 -15.52 -5.38
CA TYR A 299 9.68 -14.08 -5.66
C TYR A 299 8.78 -13.76 -6.85
N PHE A 300 8.23 -12.54 -6.89
CA PHE A 300 7.39 -12.06 -7.98
C PHE A 300 7.61 -10.57 -8.23
N GLY A 301 7.16 -10.12 -9.40
CA GLY A 301 7.41 -8.77 -9.86
C GLY A 301 8.78 -8.63 -10.53
N SER A 302 8.90 -7.60 -11.33
CA SER A 302 10.12 -7.22 -12.06
C SER A 302 10.05 -5.75 -12.45
N ALA A 303 11.14 -5.20 -12.99
CA ALA A 303 11.15 -3.86 -13.55
C ALA A 303 10.24 -3.75 -14.78
N GLY A 304 9.33 -2.78 -14.84
CA GLY A 304 8.45 -2.60 -15.98
C GLY A 304 7.33 -1.58 -15.80
N TYR A 305 6.43 -1.50 -16.79
CA TYR A 305 5.29 -0.57 -16.87
C TYR A 305 3.94 -1.29 -16.95
N THR A 306 3.96 -2.60 -17.10
CA THR A 306 2.77 -3.44 -17.22
C THR A 306 2.25 -3.86 -15.83
N PRO A 307 1.02 -4.37 -15.72
CA PRO A 307 0.53 -4.97 -14.48
C PRO A 307 1.52 -6.00 -13.90
N ALA A 308 1.61 -6.05 -12.58
CA ALA A 308 2.54 -6.91 -11.82
C ALA A 308 4.04 -6.62 -12.07
N THR A 309 4.39 -5.48 -12.69
CA THR A 309 5.75 -4.95 -12.75
C THR A 309 5.84 -3.62 -12.02
N PHE A 310 7.06 -3.21 -11.62
CA PHE A 310 7.29 -2.03 -10.79
C PHE A 310 8.47 -1.21 -11.33
N ARG A 311 8.50 0.08 -10.98
CA ARG A 311 9.61 0.98 -11.33
C ARG A 311 10.39 1.48 -10.11
N LEU A 312 9.71 1.59 -8.97
CA LEU A 312 10.33 1.90 -7.68
C LEU A 312 9.42 1.36 -6.58
N ILE A 313 9.45 0.04 -6.39
CA ILE A 313 8.69 -0.62 -5.34
C ILE A 313 9.06 -0.03 -3.96
N ALA A 314 8.06 0.22 -3.12
CA ALA A 314 8.25 0.83 -1.82
C ALA A 314 7.57 0.02 -0.72
N GLY A 315 6.56 0.58 -0.05
CA GLY A 315 5.82 -0.08 1.02
C GLY A 315 5.03 -1.29 0.55
N LEU A 316 4.83 -2.21 1.46
CA LEU A 316 4.06 -3.44 1.28
C LEU A 316 3.23 -3.67 2.53
N TYR A 317 2.01 -4.14 2.35
CA TYR A 317 1.08 -4.51 3.41
C TYR A 317 0.32 -5.77 3.01
N ILE A 318 -0.02 -6.62 3.99
CA ILE A 318 -0.85 -7.82 3.80
C ILE A 318 -1.92 -7.81 4.88
N ASP A 319 -3.18 -8.03 4.49
CA ASP A 319 -4.31 -8.08 5.41
C ASP A 319 -4.58 -9.50 5.95
N GLU A 320 -5.61 -9.63 6.78
CA GLU A 320 -6.06 -10.89 7.36
C GLU A 320 -6.74 -11.85 6.36
N ASN A 321 -6.96 -11.43 5.12
CA ASN A 321 -7.46 -12.26 4.02
C ASN A 321 -6.36 -12.56 3.00
N ASP A 322 -5.09 -12.30 3.35
CA ASP A 322 -3.93 -12.52 2.50
C ASP A 322 -3.92 -11.68 1.21
N LYS A 323 -4.65 -10.54 1.22
CA LYS A 323 -4.55 -9.57 0.15
C LYS A 323 -3.32 -8.70 0.35
N ILE A 324 -2.50 -8.63 -0.68
CA ILE A 324 -1.22 -7.92 -0.71
C ILE A 324 -1.42 -6.58 -1.39
N VAL A 325 -0.95 -5.49 -0.77
CA VAL A 325 -0.97 -4.13 -1.32
C VAL A 325 0.46 -3.63 -1.44
N ILE A 326 0.84 -3.12 -2.61
CA ILE A 326 2.22 -2.71 -2.90
C ILE A 326 2.23 -1.33 -3.54
N ALA A 327 3.05 -0.42 -2.98
CA ALA A 327 3.29 0.90 -3.57
C ALA A 327 4.37 0.86 -4.65
N ASP A 328 4.13 1.53 -5.77
CA ASP A 328 5.14 1.85 -6.78
C ASP A 328 5.34 3.37 -6.83
N GLY A 329 6.36 3.84 -6.12
CA GLY A 329 6.61 5.26 -5.89
C GLY A 329 7.02 6.04 -7.13
N PHE A 330 7.50 5.40 -8.19
CA PHE A 330 7.85 6.10 -9.43
C PHE A 330 6.68 6.14 -10.41
N SER A 331 5.89 5.07 -10.47
CA SER A 331 4.75 4.99 -11.39
C SER A 331 3.50 5.70 -10.85
N GLY A 332 3.54 6.23 -9.61
CA GLY A 332 2.39 6.88 -8.98
C GLY A 332 1.19 5.93 -8.86
N GLN A 333 1.43 4.69 -8.45
CA GLN A 333 0.37 3.68 -8.41
C GLN A 333 0.53 2.72 -7.22
N VAL A 334 -0.58 2.07 -6.89
CA VAL A 334 -0.64 0.97 -5.94
C VAL A 334 -1.18 -0.24 -6.66
N GLN A 335 -0.55 -1.39 -6.47
CA GLN A 335 -1.00 -2.65 -7.05
C GLN A 335 -1.44 -3.61 -5.95
N THR A 336 -2.50 -4.38 -6.21
CA THR A 336 -3.01 -5.39 -5.30
C THR A 336 -2.89 -6.78 -5.88
N PHE A 337 -2.62 -7.74 -4.99
CA PHE A 337 -2.47 -9.15 -5.31
C PHE A 337 -3.18 -9.98 -4.25
N GLN A 338 -3.48 -11.23 -4.57
CA GLN A 338 -4.01 -12.21 -3.62
C GLN A 338 -3.00 -13.34 -3.45
N TYR A 339 -2.59 -13.61 -2.22
CA TYR A 339 -1.95 -14.88 -1.90
C TYR A 339 -3.00 -15.96 -1.72
N LEU A 340 -2.82 -17.07 -2.42
CA LEU A 340 -3.73 -18.23 -2.42
C LEU A 340 -3.37 -19.16 -1.24
N SER A 341 -3.55 -18.66 -0.01
CA SER A 341 -3.35 -19.43 1.22
C SER A 341 -4.33 -20.58 1.31
N GLN A 342 -4.07 -21.53 2.21
CA GLN A 342 -5.01 -22.64 2.46
C GLN A 342 -6.39 -22.10 2.87
N GLN A 343 -6.43 -21.10 3.74
CA GLN A 343 -7.68 -20.45 4.16
C GLN A 343 -8.43 -19.81 2.98
N TRP A 344 -7.72 -19.16 2.07
CA TRP A 344 -8.32 -18.54 0.88
C TRP A 344 -8.91 -19.62 -0.05
N LYS A 345 -8.18 -20.70 -0.31
CA LYS A 345 -8.63 -21.82 -1.15
C LYS A 345 -9.89 -22.48 -0.61
N GLU A 346 -9.99 -22.64 0.70
CA GLU A 346 -11.17 -23.21 1.38
C GLU A 346 -12.39 -22.28 1.26
N LYS A 347 -12.21 -20.98 1.29
CA LYS A 347 -13.28 -19.99 1.12
C LYS A 347 -13.70 -19.79 -0.34
N HIS A 348 -12.81 -20.05 -1.31
CA HIS A 348 -13.01 -19.77 -2.73
C HIS A 348 -12.68 -20.97 -3.64
N PRO A 349 -13.26 -22.16 -3.41
CA PRO A 349 -12.88 -23.40 -4.10
C PRO A 349 -13.11 -23.33 -5.61
N ASP A 350 -14.23 -22.71 -6.04
CA ASP A 350 -14.56 -22.59 -7.47
C ASP A 350 -13.63 -21.62 -8.21
N GLU A 351 -13.24 -20.53 -7.57
CA GLU A 351 -12.31 -19.57 -8.13
C GLU A 351 -10.92 -20.17 -8.24
N TYR A 352 -10.47 -20.89 -7.20
CA TYR A 352 -9.19 -21.58 -7.23
C TYR A 352 -9.15 -22.67 -8.31
N LYS A 353 -10.25 -23.43 -8.50
CA LYS A 353 -10.36 -24.41 -9.57
C LYS A 353 -10.20 -23.77 -10.94
N LYS A 354 -10.87 -22.65 -11.20
CA LYS A 354 -10.75 -21.90 -12.47
C LYS A 354 -9.32 -21.42 -12.70
N LEU A 355 -8.64 -20.93 -11.65
CA LEU A 355 -7.24 -20.51 -11.75
C LEU A 355 -6.30 -21.67 -12.11
N LYS A 356 -6.54 -22.87 -11.60
CA LYS A 356 -5.75 -24.07 -11.92
C LYS A 356 -5.98 -24.60 -13.33
N GLU A 357 -7.20 -24.49 -13.82
CA GLU A 357 -7.62 -24.99 -15.14
C GLU A 357 -7.29 -24.00 -16.27
N PHE A 358 -6.94 -22.74 -15.92
CA PHE A 358 -6.58 -21.74 -16.90
C PHE A 358 -5.25 -22.13 -17.55
N GLN A 359 -5.30 -22.45 -18.86
CA GLN A 359 -4.13 -22.56 -19.70
C GLN A 359 -4.11 -21.35 -20.62
N PRO A 360 -3.09 -20.48 -20.57
CA PRO A 360 -2.97 -19.40 -21.53
C PRO A 360 -2.89 -20.03 -22.94
N GLU A 361 -3.68 -19.52 -23.87
CA GLU A 361 -3.53 -19.86 -25.29
C GLU A 361 -2.09 -19.51 -25.71
N MET A 362 -1.33 -20.52 -26.16
CA MET A 362 0.05 -20.36 -26.65
C MET A 362 0.08 -19.66 -28.00
#